data_5d3381c8b37e4fdf64d7f71bf2e08fd6
#
_entry.id   5d3381c8b37e4fdf64d7f71bf2e08fd6
#
_cell.length_a   1.000
_cell.length_b   1.000
_cell.length_c   1.000
_cell.angle_alpha   90.00
_cell.angle_beta   90.00
_cell.angle_gamma   90.00
#
_symmetry.space_group_name_H-M   'P 1'
#
loop_
_entity.id
_entity.type
_entity.pdbx_description
1 polymer ?
#
loop_
_entity_poly.entity_id
_entity_poly.type
_entity_poly.pdbx_seq_one_letter_code
_entity_poly.pdbx_strand_id
1 'polypeptide(L)'
;MKNAGELSRRQILAAAGFIGLAGLTGCGSGDDGGDSKDLSKKQNGAMKEYRAGQQFKAAKPLSFSMLHNNNPVYPYKSSWLFWKEVTKRTGITLKPVDIPLADYEKKRSVLIGAGDAPFLIPKTYHPGEVAFVSSGAILPVSEYVHLMPNYQDKVKRWKLEPELDSIRQSDGKYYLLPGLHEKPKAGYSLSFRTDVLDKLGLTLPGTWDEVYSVLKALKTEYPDKYPWTDRWSVNTPFPCGALFQYLGQSYGVKAGWAYDNISFDTKAQKFVFTATQDNYRAMIEFLRKIVAEKLLDPESFTQQDDQATQKLLAEKSYVISANPQELVQNYRYNLEKQVKGAKIEMVPVPLGPAGPVVLGGVRLENGIMVSSKALKSDSFVAMMQFVDWLWYSDEGQKLCKWGVQGVTYTESGGTYKLEPGISLMGSDPDAPKDLQKDFGFFNGVFTYGGSWELVSSNFGPDEKKFQDAMSQREELPIDPAHPLQSVEQEQATLLDTPLKDHAIQNTLKFVLGKRPMSEWDAYVSELKAKNLQRLVDLHNQAYDRFKKENG
;
A
#
# COMPACT_ATOMS: atom_id res chain seq x y z
N MET A 1 -0.37 -59.21 -4.93
CA MET A 1 0.91 -59.93 -4.97
C MET A 1 2.00 -59.02 -5.49
N LYS A 2 3.06 -58.88 -4.67
CA LYS A 2 4.40 -58.33 -4.92
C LYS A 2 4.54 -56.79 -5.06
N ASN A 3 4.79 -56.09 -3.99
CA ASN A 3 6.03 -55.58 -3.44
C ASN A 3 6.63 -54.38 -4.22
N ALA A 4 6.39 -53.19 -3.73
CA ALA A 4 7.17 -51.99 -3.99
C ALA A 4 8.18 -51.80 -2.81
N GLY A 5 9.46 -51.77 -3.11
CA GLY A 5 10.52 -51.57 -2.16
C GLY A 5 10.72 -50.13 -1.74
N GLU A 6 10.83 -49.91 -0.45
CA GLU A 6 11.28 -48.67 0.19
C GLU A 6 12.75 -48.40 -0.13
N LEU A 7 13.08 -47.23 -0.65
CA LEU A 7 14.42 -46.71 -0.75
C LEU A 7 14.73 -45.77 0.44
N SER A 8 15.66 -46.21 1.24
CA SER A 8 16.14 -45.63 2.48
C SER A 8 16.92 -44.32 2.26
N ARG A 9 16.74 -43.37 3.19
CA ARG A 9 17.35 -42.03 3.29
C ARG A 9 18.87 -41.98 3.57
N ARG A 10 19.64 -42.97 3.15
CA ARG A 10 21.08 -43.07 3.56
C ARG A 10 22.11 -43.15 2.43
N GLN A 11 21.82 -42.75 1.22
CA GLN A 11 22.82 -42.84 0.12
C GLN A 11 22.90 -41.59 -0.75
N ILE A 12 23.04 -40.39 -0.14
CA ILE A 12 23.54 -39.20 -0.85
C ILE A 12 24.51 -38.47 0.08
N LEU A 13 25.69 -39.02 0.21
CA LEU A 13 26.86 -38.35 0.81
C LEU A 13 28.11 -39.14 0.35
N ALA A 14 28.65 -38.80 -0.81
CA ALA A 14 30.06 -38.99 -1.17
C ALA A 14 30.27 -38.64 -2.66
N ALA A 15 30.62 -37.38 -2.95
CA ALA A 15 31.49 -37.01 -4.06
C ALA A 15 31.92 -35.55 -3.88
N ALA A 16 32.86 -35.32 -2.97
CA ALA A 16 33.68 -34.10 -2.96
C ALA A 16 35.11 -34.55 -3.24
N GLY A 17 35.62 -34.18 -4.37
CA GLY A 17 37.01 -34.47 -4.80
C GLY A 17 37.62 -33.25 -5.47
N PHE A 18 38.51 -32.65 -4.76
CA PHE A 18 39.66 -31.79 -5.11
C PHE A 18 40.03 -31.56 -6.59
N ILE A 19 40.37 -30.30 -6.90
CA ILE A 19 41.43 -29.76 -7.79
C ILE A 19 41.24 -28.22 -7.66
N GLY A 20 42.16 -27.32 -7.33
CA GLY A 20 43.59 -27.25 -7.45
C GLY A 20 43.89 -25.75 -7.52
N LEU A 21 44.70 -25.22 -6.60
CA LEU A 21 45.19 -23.82 -6.59
C LEU A 21 46.02 -23.52 -7.83
N ALA A 22 45.79 -22.38 -8.44
CA ALA A 22 46.84 -21.62 -9.12
C ALA A 22 46.55 -20.14 -8.92
N GLY A 23 47.42 -19.46 -8.19
CA GLY A 23 47.36 -18.03 -7.93
C GLY A 23 47.80 -17.19 -9.11
N LEU A 24 47.26 -15.96 -9.16
CA LEU A 24 47.93 -14.82 -9.80
C LEU A 24 47.59 -13.58 -9.00
N THR A 25 48.62 -12.99 -8.43
CA THR A 25 48.69 -11.67 -7.82
C THR A 25 48.48 -10.60 -8.88
N GLY A 26 47.60 -9.67 -8.60
CA GLY A 26 47.46 -8.44 -9.37
C GLY A 26 46.88 -7.36 -8.45
N CYS A 27 47.78 -6.54 -7.86
CA CYS A 27 47.39 -5.28 -7.24
C CYS A 27 46.88 -4.31 -8.32
N GLY A 28 45.69 -3.79 -8.15
CA GLY A 28 45.11 -2.68 -8.91
C GLY A 28 44.21 -1.89 -8.00
N SER A 29 44.65 -0.68 -7.74
CA SER A 29 44.03 0.40 -6.96
C SER A 29 42.58 0.62 -7.30
N GLY A 30 41.79 0.95 -6.25
CA GLY A 30 40.38 1.24 -6.32
C GLY A 30 40.03 2.39 -7.26
N ASP A 31 38.92 2.18 -7.91
CA ASP A 31 38.12 3.24 -8.51
C ASP A 31 36.66 2.90 -8.19
N ASP A 32 36.06 3.70 -7.29
CA ASP A 32 34.64 3.64 -6.95
C ASP A 32 33.81 4.24 -8.09
N GLY A 33 33.82 3.53 -9.21
CA GLY A 33 32.94 3.79 -10.34
C GLY A 33 31.92 2.65 -10.44
N GLY A 34 30.67 2.89 -10.04
CA GLY A 34 29.58 1.94 -10.25
C GLY A 34 29.60 1.42 -11.69
N ASP A 35 29.77 0.11 -11.83
CA ASP A 35 29.85 -0.60 -13.11
C ASP A 35 28.55 -0.36 -13.89
N SER A 36 28.53 0.67 -14.74
CA SER A 36 27.41 0.96 -15.63
C SER A 36 27.30 -0.22 -16.61
N LYS A 37 26.37 -1.14 -16.32
CA LYS A 37 26.10 -2.29 -17.20
C LYS A 37 25.94 -1.78 -18.64
N ASP A 38 26.76 -2.28 -19.56
CA ASP A 38 26.72 -1.87 -20.97
C ASP A 38 25.35 -2.14 -21.57
N LEU A 39 24.57 -1.08 -21.76
CA LEU A 39 23.23 -1.10 -22.39
C LEU A 39 23.28 -0.77 -23.89
N SER A 40 24.46 -0.66 -24.49
CA SER A 40 24.62 -0.29 -25.91
C SER A 40 23.86 -1.22 -26.87
N LYS A 41 23.80 -2.51 -26.55
CA LYS A 41 23.06 -3.54 -27.29
C LYS A 41 21.58 -3.68 -26.88
N LYS A 42 21.08 -2.81 -26.00
CA LYS A 42 19.71 -2.85 -25.43
C LYS A 42 18.83 -1.69 -25.88
N GLN A 43 19.27 -0.95 -26.90
CA GLN A 43 18.66 0.30 -27.41
C GLN A 43 17.55 0.09 -28.43
N ASN A 44 17.19 -1.16 -28.74
CA ASN A 44 16.24 -1.46 -29.79
C ASN A 44 14.87 -0.82 -29.52
N GLY A 45 14.47 0.11 -30.40
CA GLY A 45 13.20 0.87 -30.25
C GLY A 45 13.23 2.01 -29.25
N ALA A 46 14.35 2.24 -28.56
CA ALA A 46 14.49 3.35 -27.62
C ALA A 46 14.54 4.71 -28.35
N MET A 47 14.10 5.76 -27.66
CA MET A 47 14.34 7.14 -28.09
C MET A 47 15.76 7.54 -27.73
N LYS A 48 16.49 8.16 -28.67
CA LYS A 48 17.90 8.58 -28.48
C LYS A 48 18.02 9.70 -27.44
N GLU A 49 17.07 10.63 -27.41
CA GLU A 49 17.05 11.78 -26.52
C GLU A 49 15.68 11.85 -25.83
N TYR A 50 15.45 10.95 -24.87
CA TYR A 50 14.21 10.95 -24.10
C TYR A 50 14.37 11.83 -22.85
N ARG A 51 13.43 12.75 -22.62
CA ARG A 51 13.47 13.75 -21.54
C ARG A 51 12.15 13.80 -20.78
N ALA A 52 12.17 14.34 -19.56
CA ALA A 52 10.96 14.59 -18.77
C ALA A 52 9.96 15.46 -19.54
N GLY A 53 8.68 15.14 -19.44
CA GLY A 53 7.59 15.80 -20.16
C GLY A 53 7.47 15.45 -21.65
N GLN A 54 8.39 14.68 -22.19
CA GLN A 54 8.35 14.30 -23.60
C GLN A 54 7.46 13.07 -23.83
N GLN A 55 6.63 13.11 -24.87
CA GLN A 55 5.87 11.94 -25.32
C GLN A 55 6.83 10.82 -25.73
N PHE A 56 6.76 9.68 -25.07
CA PHE A 56 7.49 8.49 -25.51
C PHE A 56 6.85 7.90 -26.77
N LYS A 57 7.68 7.61 -27.76
CA LYS A 57 7.28 6.89 -28.97
C LYS A 57 8.40 5.95 -29.37
N ALA A 58 8.16 4.65 -29.33
CA ALA A 58 9.13 3.67 -29.80
C ALA A 58 9.49 3.88 -31.28
N ALA A 59 10.78 3.80 -31.60
CA ALA A 59 11.27 3.96 -33.00
C ALA A 59 10.73 2.89 -33.96
N LYS A 60 10.21 1.77 -33.40
CA LYS A 60 9.50 0.71 -34.13
C LYS A 60 8.51 0.03 -33.20
N PRO A 61 7.46 -0.66 -33.70
CA PRO A 61 6.52 -1.40 -32.89
C PRO A 61 7.22 -2.44 -32.02
N LEU A 62 6.91 -2.44 -30.71
CA LEU A 62 7.43 -3.39 -29.73
C LEU A 62 6.28 -3.98 -28.91
N SER A 63 6.56 -5.07 -28.21
CA SER A 63 5.61 -5.63 -27.23
C SER A 63 6.32 -6.05 -25.96
N PHE A 64 5.67 -5.80 -24.81
CA PHE A 64 6.16 -6.19 -23.49
C PHE A 64 5.11 -6.99 -22.74
N SER A 65 5.54 -8.06 -22.08
CA SER A 65 4.69 -8.87 -21.22
C SER A 65 4.53 -8.21 -19.85
N MET A 66 3.34 -8.33 -19.27
CA MET A 66 3.00 -7.71 -17.99
C MET A 66 2.05 -8.61 -17.20
N LEU A 67 2.23 -8.74 -15.90
CA LEU A 67 1.17 -9.27 -15.03
C LEU A 67 0.01 -8.29 -14.97
N HIS A 68 -1.20 -8.79 -15.03
CA HIS A 68 -2.42 -8.01 -14.85
C HIS A 68 -3.22 -8.54 -13.67
N ASN A 69 -3.48 -7.66 -12.68
CA ASN A 69 -4.34 -7.96 -11.54
C ASN A 69 -5.79 -7.71 -11.94
N ASN A 70 -6.54 -8.80 -12.18
CA ASN A 70 -7.91 -8.74 -12.65
C ASN A 70 -8.89 -8.52 -11.49
N ASN A 71 -9.40 -7.31 -11.42
CA ASN A 71 -10.33 -6.93 -10.37
C ASN A 71 -11.79 -7.29 -10.79
N PRO A 72 -12.57 -8.01 -9.95
CA PRO A 72 -13.94 -8.40 -10.28
C PRO A 72 -14.91 -7.21 -10.42
N VAL A 73 -14.60 -6.05 -9.88
CA VAL A 73 -15.40 -4.82 -10.02
C VAL A 73 -15.30 -4.25 -11.44
N TYR A 74 -14.12 -4.39 -12.07
CA TYR A 74 -13.86 -4.00 -13.47
C TYR A 74 -13.03 -5.07 -14.17
N PRO A 75 -13.68 -6.21 -14.53
CA PRO A 75 -12.98 -7.38 -15.08
C PRO A 75 -12.33 -7.06 -16.41
N TYR A 76 -11.15 -7.66 -16.64
CA TYR A 76 -10.36 -7.48 -17.84
C TYR A 76 -11.17 -7.68 -19.13
N LYS A 77 -10.97 -6.75 -20.07
CA LYS A 77 -11.47 -6.86 -21.44
C LYS A 77 -10.34 -6.54 -22.42
N SER A 78 -10.06 -7.43 -23.35
CA SER A 78 -9.08 -7.19 -24.44
C SER A 78 -9.51 -6.05 -25.39
N SER A 79 -10.79 -5.71 -25.39
CA SER A 79 -11.39 -4.64 -26.20
C SER A 79 -11.24 -3.23 -25.61
N TRP A 80 -10.74 -3.07 -24.40
CA TRP A 80 -10.61 -1.76 -23.77
C TRP A 80 -9.90 -0.74 -24.65
N LEU A 81 -10.41 0.47 -24.64
CA LEU A 81 -9.80 1.60 -25.34
C LEU A 81 -8.37 1.89 -24.83
N PHE A 82 -8.14 1.64 -23.56
CA PHE A 82 -6.82 1.78 -22.93
C PHE A 82 -5.71 1.09 -23.73
N TRP A 83 -5.87 -0.18 -24.11
CA TRP A 83 -4.86 -0.94 -24.84
C TRP A 83 -4.57 -0.32 -26.22
N LYS A 84 -5.63 0.11 -26.90
CA LYS A 84 -5.54 0.74 -28.22
C LYS A 84 -4.81 2.08 -28.17
N GLU A 85 -5.15 2.91 -27.18
CA GLU A 85 -4.54 4.24 -27.02
C GLU A 85 -3.06 4.15 -26.57
N VAL A 86 -2.71 3.25 -25.67
CA VAL A 86 -1.31 3.00 -25.30
C VAL A 86 -0.50 2.61 -26.56
N THR A 87 -0.98 1.64 -27.34
CA THR A 87 -0.28 1.21 -28.57
C THR A 87 -0.18 2.34 -29.59
N LYS A 88 -1.27 3.07 -29.84
CA LYS A 88 -1.32 4.20 -30.77
C LYS A 88 -0.33 5.31 -30.41
N ARG A 89 -0.29 5.71 -29.13
CA ARG A 89 0.58 6.81 -28.65
C ARG A 89 2.03 6.42 -28.61
N THR A 90 2.35 5.20 -28.15
CA THR A 90 3.72 4.79 -27.80
C THR A 90 4.37 3.83 -28.79
N GLY A 91 3.60 3.14 -29.63
CA GLY A 91 4.08 2.03 -30.45
C GLY A 91 4.34 0.75 -29.65
N ILE A 92 3.93 0.72 -28.36
CA ILE A 92 4.08 -0.45 -27.49
C ILE A 92 2.75 -1.19 -27.36
N THR A 93 2.79 -2.49 -27.59
CA THR A 93 1.68 -3.40 -27.27
C THR A 93 1.98 -4.13 -25.96
N LEU A 94 1.18 -3.88 -24.94
CA LEU A 94 1.24 -4.63 -23.69
C LEU A 94 0.55 -5.99 -23.87
N LYS A 95 1.20 -7.05 -23.39
CA LYS A 95 0.68 -8.43 -23.37
C LYS A 95 0.39 -8.84 -21.93
N PRO A 96 -0.84 -8.65 -21.44
CA PRO A 96 -1.19 -8.99 -20.08
C PRO A 96 -1.26 -10.50 -19.87
N VAL A 97 -0.68 -10.97 -18.77
CA VAL A 97 -0.94 -12.27 -18.17
C VAL A 97 -1.96 -12.03 -17.07
N ASP A 98 -3.21 -12.35 -17.36
CA ASP A 98 -4.35 -12.00 -16.54
C ASP A 98 -4.52 -12.97 -15.37
N ILE A 99 -4.53 -12.44 -14.13
CA ILE A 99 -4.63 -13.22 -12.90
C ILE A 99 -5.73 -12.62 -12.01
N PRO A 100 -6.72 -13.40 -11.57
CA PRO A 100 -7.75 -12.94 -10.64
C PRO A 100 -7.17 -12.32 -9.39
N LEU A 101 -7.79 -11.25 -8.90
CA LEU A 101 -7.35 -10.50 -7.70
C LEU A 101 -7.07 -11.42 -6.50
N ALA A 102 -7.97 -12.37 -6.23
CA ALA A 102 -7.85 -13.29 -5.09
C ALA A 102 -6.61 -14.20 -5.15
N ASP A 103 -6.09 -14.48 -6.35
CA ASP A 103 -4.96 -15.39 -6.57
C ASP A 103 -3.67 -14.63 -6.87
N TYR A 104 -3.72 -13.31 -7.01
CA TYR A 104 -2.64 -12.52 -7.60
C TYR A 104 -1.31 -12.68 -6.87
N GLU A 105 -1.29 -12.47 -5.56
CA GLU A 105 -0.08 -12.54 -4.74
C GLU A 105 0.57 -13.93 -4.81
N LYS A 106 -0.24 -14.99 -4.69
CA LYS A 106 0.24 -16.37 -4.73
C LYS A 106 0.81 -16.73 -6.10
N LYS A 107 0.08 -16.43 -7.17
CA LYS A 107 0.52 -16.74 -8.55
C LYS A 107 1.71 -15.90 -8.96
N ARG A 108 1.76 -14.61 -8.57
CA ARG A 108 2.90 -13.74 -8.78
C ARG A 108 4.17 -14.37 -8.20
N SER A 109 4.11 -14.80 -6.92
CA SER A 109 5.23 -15.43 -6.24
C SER A 109 5.70 -16.71 -6.92
N VAL A 110 4.77 -17.56 -7.34
CA VAL A 110 5.10 -18.80 -8.08
C VAL A 110 5.78 -18.49 -9.42
N LEU A 111 5.26 -17.55 -10.19
CA LEU A 111 5.84 -17.18 -11.50
C LEU A 111 7.24 -16.58 -11.36
N ILE A 112 7.46 -15.73 -10.35
CA ILE A 112 8.77 -15.15 -10.09
C ILE A 112 9.76 -16.25 -9.67
N GLY A 113 9.39 -17.10 -8.71
CA GLY A 113 10.22 -18.19 -8.22
C GLY A 113 10.58 -19.23 -9.29
N ALA A 114 9.68 -19.50 -10.23
CA ALA A 114 9.91 -20.38 -11.38
C ALA A 114 10.76 -19.72 -12.49
N GLY A 115 11.03 -18.41 -12.41
CA GLY A 115 11.67 -17.66 -13.48
C GLY A 115 10.77 -17.43 -14.71
N ASP A 116 9.44 -17.59 -14.57
CA ASP A 116 8.46 -17.45 -15.65
C ASP A 116 7.68 -16.14 -15.62
N ALA A 117 8.00 -15.27 -14.65
CA ALA A 117 7.34 -13.98 -14.56
C ALA A 117 7.49 -13.15 -15.85
N PRO A 118 6.45 -12.40 -16.24
CA PRO A 118 6.53 -11.40 -17.30
C PRO A 118 7.58 -10.32 -17.00
N PHE A 119 7.90 -9.48 -17.98
CA PHE A 119 8.88 -8.41 -17.81
C PHE A 119 8.47 -7.40 -16.74
N LEU A 120 7.20 -6.97 -16.79
CA LEU A 120 6.64 -6.00 -15.85
C LEU A 120 5.72 -6.70 -14.86
N ILE A 121 5.93 -6.46 -13.58
CA ILE A 121 5.20 -7.10 -12.49
C ILE A 121 4.62 -5.99 -11.59
N PRO A 122 3.49 -5.38 -11.98
CA PRO A 122 2.86 -4.31 -11.22
C PRO A 122 2.12 -4.84 -9.98
N LYS A 123 1.49 -3.92 -9.25
CA LYS A 123 0.66 -4.20 -8.07
C LYS A 123 1.43 -4.92 -6.96
N THR A 124 2.64 -4.43 -6.68
CA THR A 124 3.47 -4.89 -5.56
C THR A 124 3.53 -3.79 -4.50
N TYR A 125 3.19 -4.15 -3.28
CA TYR A 125 3.32 -3.27 -2.11
C TYR A 125 4.61 -3.62 -1.37
N HIS A 126 5.43 -2.60 -1.06
CA HIS A 126 6.57 -2.81 -0.17
C HIS A 126 6.06 -3.35 1.21
N PRO A 127 6.72 -4.37 1.80
CA PRO A 127 7.98 -5.03 1.41
C PRO A 127 7.81 -6.32 0.58
N GLY A 128 6.75 -6.46 -0.21
CA GLY A 128 6.47 -7.68 -0.97
C GLY A 128 7.52 -8.08 -2.01
N GLU A 129 8.39 -7.17 -2.44
CA GLU A 129 9.50 -7.43 -3.35
C GLU A 129 10.71 -8.08 -2.67
N VAL A 130 10.87 -7.88 -1.36
CA VAL A 130 12.06 -8.32 -0.59
C VAL A 130 12.32 -9.81 -0.73
N ALA A 131 11.27 -10.63 -0.73
CA ALA A 131 11.36 -12.09 -0.88
C ALA A 131 12.05 -12.55 -2.18
N PHE A 132 12.15 -11.69 -3.20
CA PHE A 132 12.70 -12.04 -4.51
C PHE A 132 14.08 -11.44 -4.78
N VAL A 133 14.60 -10.61 -3.86
CA VAL A 133 15.88 -9.90 -4.02
C VAL A 133 17.05 -10.87 -4.03
N SER A 134 17.17 -11.72 -3.02
CA SER A 134 18.30 -12.64 -2.86
C SER A 134 18.43 -13.66 -3.99
N SER A 135 17.34 -14.04 -4.63
CA SER A 135 17.34 -14.97 -5.77
C SER A 135 17.77 -14.32 -7.09
N GLY A 136 17.87 -12.98 -7.16
CA GLY A 136 18.13 -12.25 -8.39
C GLY A 136 17.01 -12.37 -9.44
N ALA A 137 15.81 -12.77 -9.03
CA ALA A 137 14.67 -12.94 -9.94
C ALA A 137 14.09 -11.61 -10.45
N ILE A 138 14.32 -10.53 -9.72
CA ILE A 138 13.93 -9.16 -10.06
C ILE A 138 15.15 -8.25 -10.12
N LEU A 139 15.05 -7.16 -10.91
CA LEU A 139 16.13 -6.19 -11.10
C LEU A 139 16.18 -5.16 -9.98
N PRO A 140 17.39 -4.73 -9.56
CA PRO A 140 17.58 -3.52 -8.76
C PRO A 140 17.23 -2.29 -9.61
N VAL A 141 15.96 -1.91 -9.62
CA VAL A 141 15.46 -0.86 -10.53
C VAL A 141 16.10 0.50 -10.30
N SER A 142 16.62 0.75 -9.08
CA SER A 142 17.40 1.95 -8.76
C SER A 142 18.62 2.15 -9.66
N GLU A 143 19.24 1.08 -10.17
CA GLU A 143 20.36 1.18 -11.12
C GLU A 143 19.95 1.68 -12.51
N TYR A 144 18.65 1.64 -12.83
CA TYR A 144 18.12 1.96 -14.16
C TYR A 144 17.26 3.23 -14.22
N VAL A 145 17.06 3.92 -13.07
CA VAL A 145 16.26 5.15 -13.05
C VAL A 145 16.87 6.30 -13.85
N HIS A 146 18.16 6.21 -14.21
CA HIS A 146 18.80 7.15 -15.13
C HIS A 146 18.18 7.11 -16.55
N LEU A 147 17.44 6.05 -16.90
CA LEU A 147 16.65 5.91 -18.12
C LEU A 147 15.24 6.51 -17.99
N MET A 148 14.88 7.04 -16.82
CA MET A 148 13.53 7.39 -16.42
C MET A 148 13.44 8.87 -15.97
N PRO A 149 13.52 9.82 -16.91
CA PRO A 149 13.61 11.24 -16.57
C PRO A 149 12.35 11.82 -15.90
N ASN A 150 11.15 11.31 -16.18
CA ASN A 150 9.93 11.77 -15.49
C ASN A 150 9.91 11.30 -14.03
N TYR A 151 10.34 10.07 -13.77
CA TYR A 151 10.51 9.54 -12.43
C TYR A 151 11.50 10.40 -11.62
N GLN A 152 12.71 10.63 -12.17
CA GLN A 152 13.74 11.43 -11.50
C GLN A 152 13.28 12.86 -11.24
N ASP A 153 12.59 13.50 -12.19
CA ASP A 153 12.04 14.83 -12.02
C ASP A 153 11.04 14.90 -10.85
N LYS A 154 10.13 13.94 -10.76
CA LYS A 154 9.17 13.86 -9.65
C LYS A 154 9.84 13.60 -8.32
N VAL A 155 10.78 12.66 -8.24
CA VAL A 155 11.55 12.39 -7.02
C VAL A 155 12.21 13.67 -6.51
N LYS A 156 12.91 14.39 -7.39
CA LYS A 156 13.60 15.63 -7.03
C LYS A 156 12.63 16.76 -6.65
N ARG A 157 11.60 17.02 -7.47
CA ARG A 157 10.63 18.11 -7.22
C ARG A 157 9.83 17.90 -5.95
N TRP A 158 9.45 16.67 -5.66
CA TRP A 158 8.63 16.32 -4.50
C TRP A 158 9.46 15.90 -3.29
N LYS A 159 10.81 15.91 -3.42
CA LYS A 159 11.75 15.55 -2.34
C LYS A 159 11.43 14.19 -1.74
N LEU A 160 11.37 13.16 -2.59
CA LEU A 160 10.98 11.79 -2.21
C LEU A 160 12.17 10.89 -1.86
N GLU A 161 13.38 11.43 -1.83
CA GLU A 161 14.58 10.66 -1.48
C GLU A 161 14.46 9.93 -0.13
N PRO A 162 13.98 10.56 0.96
CA PRO A 162 13.83 9.86 2.25
C PRO A 162 12.88 8.66 2.18
N GLU A 163 11.77 8.78 1.45
CA GLU A 163 10.84 7.67 1.24
C GLU A 163 11.47 6.55 0.41
N LEU A 164 12.21 6.89 -0.63
CA LEU A 164 12.91 5.89 -1.45
C LEU A 164 14.04 5.22 -0.67
N ASP A 165 14.72 5.95 0.20
CA ASP A 165 15.75 5.38 1.07
C ASP A 165 15.16 4.36 2.05
N SER A 166 13.93 4.58 2.54
CA SER A 166 13.26 3.64 3.45
C SER A 166 12.95 2.27 2.81
N ILE A 167 12.90 2.18 1.47
CA ILE A 167 12.68 0.91 0.75
C ILE A 167 13.97 0.29 0.18
N ARG A 168 15.15 0.88 0.45
CA ARG A 168 16.44 0.30 0.04
C ARG A 168 16.74 -0.98 0.80
N GLN A 169 17.35 -1.92 0.08
CA GLN A 169 17.89 -3.15 0.65
C GLN A 169 19.34 -2.96 1.11
N SER A 170 19.92 -3.98 1.75
CA SER A 170 21.28 -3.94 2.31
C SER A 170 22.39 -3.68 1.29
N ASP A 171 22.13 -3.84 0.01
CA ASP A 171 23.04 -3.50 -1.08
C ASP A 171 22.89 -2.03 -1.54
N GLY A 172 22.17 -1.21 -0.79
CA GLY A 172 21.90 0.20 -1.08
C GLY A 172 20.90 0.44 -2.23
N LYS A 173 20.30 -0.62 -2.78
CA LYS A 173 19.43 -0.54 -3.96
C LYS A 173 17.97 -0.77 -3.59
N TYR A 174 17.04 -0.25 -4.39
CA TYR A 174 15.63 -0.63 -4.30
C TYR A 174 15.19 -1.39 -5.56
N TYR A 175 14.22 -2.27 -5.39
CA TYR A 175 13.79 -3.28 -6.36
C TYR A 175 12.34 -3.09 -6.82
N LEU A 176 11.73 -2.00 -6.40
CA LEU A 176 10.38 -1.61 -6.73
C LEU A 176 10.37 -0.18 -7.27
N LEU A 177 9.72 0.07 -8.39
CA LEU A 177 9.37 1.39 -8.89
C LEU A 177 8.01 1.77 -8.29
N PRO A 178 7.95 2.50 -7.16
CA PRO A 178 6.68 2.80 -6.50
C PRO A 178 5.89 3.87 -7.26
N GLY A 179 4.59 3.90 -7.08
CA GLY A 179 3.78 5.06 -7.44
C GLY A 179 4.14 6.24 -6.54
N LEU A 180 4.38 7.40 -7.14
CA LEU A 180 4.85 8.59 -6.45
C LEU A 180 3.69 9.57 -6.25
N HIS A 181 3.43 9.98 -5.01
CA HIS A 181 2.47 11.02 -4.69
C HIS A 181 3.19 12.33 -4.32
N GLU A 182 2.70 13.43 -4.90
CA GLU A 182 3.18 14.77 -4.53
C GLU A 182 2.88 15.11 -3.07
N LYS A 183 1.70 14.70 -2.59
CA LYS A 183 1.25 14.90 -1.21
C LYS A 183 0.71 13.59 -0.62
N PRO A 184 0.76 13.44 0.71
CA PRO A 184 0.09 12.33 1.39
C PRO A 184 -1.40 12.29 1.04
N LYS A 185 -1.94 11.10 0.78
CA LYS A 185 -3.37 10.89 0.58
C LYS A 185 -3.92 10.06 1.75
N ALA A 186 -4.77 10.67 2.57
CA ALA A 186 -5.46 9.95 3.63
C ALA A 186 -6.53 9.02 3.05
N GLY A 187 -6.57 7.78 3.52
CA GLY A 187 -7.45 6.76 2.95
C GLY A 187 -8.75 6.59 3.73
N TYR A 188 -8.68 6.54 5.04
CA TYR A 188 -9.75 6.03 5.90
C TYR A 188 -10.02 6.93 7.10
N SER A 189 -11.28 6.98 7.53
CA SER A 189 -11.73 7.59 8.78
C SER A 189 -13.11 7.06 9.19
N LEU A 190 -13.72 7.67 10.20
CA LEU A 190 -15.08 7.38 10.65
C LEU A 190 -16.13 8.09 9.80
N SER A 191 -17.24 7.41 9.58
CA SER A 191 -18.47 7.99 9.03
C SER A 191 -19.60 7.92 10.04
N PHE A 192 -20.41 8.98 10.09
CA PHE A 192 -21.51 9.16 11.02
C PHE A 192 -22.83 9.38 10.29
N ARG A 193 -23.91 8.77 10.76
CA ARG A 193 -25.28 9.05 10.34
C ARG A 193 -25.69 10.47 10.82
N THR A 194 -25.48 11.47 9.96
CA THR A 194 -25.73 12.87 10.31
C THR A 194 -27.20 13.18 10.55
N ASP A 195 -28.11 12.51 9.85
CA ASP A 195 -29.55 12.63 10.11
C ASP A 195 -29.94 12.18 11.53
N VAL A 196 -29.22 11.23 12.11
CA VAL A 196 -29.41 10.79 13.50
C VAL A 196 -28.78 11.78 14.48
N LEU A 197 -27.58 12.30 14.17
CA LEU A 197 -26.94 13.33 14.98
C LEU A 197 -27.79 14.60 15.04
N ASP A 198 -28.32 15.07 13.90
CA ASP A 198 -29.19 16.25 13.79
C ASP A 198 -30.44 16.13 14.69
N LYS A 199 -31.09 14.95 14.70
CA LYS A 199 -32.25 14.68 15.58
C LYS A 199 -31.93 14.81 17.06
N LEU A 200 -30.68 14.54 17.45
CA LEU A 200 -30.22 14.61 18.83
C LEU A 200 -29.53 15.94 19.18
N GLY A 201 -29.44 16.88 18.23
CA GLY A 201 -28.74 18.14 18.40
C GLY A 201 -27.23 17.98 18.55
N LEU A 202 -26.64 16.89 18.01
CA LEU A 202 -25.22 16.58 18.07
C LEU A 202 -24.51 17.07 16.80
N THR A 203 -23.25 17.48 16.95
CA THR A 203 -22.38 17.86 15.84
C THR A 203 -21.42 16.75 15.48
N LEU A 204 -20.86 16.78 14.25
CA LEU A 204 -19.81 15.87 13.85
C LEU A 204 -18.55 16.08 14.70
N PRO A 205 -17.95 14.99 15.25
CA PRO A 205 -16.80 15.11 16.11
C PRO A 205 -15.50 15.38 15.36
N GLY A 206 -14.62 16.21 15.92
CA GLY A 206 -13.27 16.49 15.42
C GLY A 206 -12.16 15.86 16.26
N THR A 207 -12.47 15.39 17.47
CA THR A 207 -11.52 14.75 18.39
C THR A 207 -12.05 13.39 18.89
N TRP A 208 -11.15 12.53 19.39
CA TRP A 208 -11.57 11.24 19.95
C TRP A 208 -12.39 11.37 21.23
N ASP A 209 -12.22 12.44 22.01
CA ASP A 209 -13.06 12.72 23.17
C ASP A 209 -14.48 13.13 22.75
N GLU A 210 -14.61 13.87 21.65
CA GLU A 210 -15.91 14.19 21.05
C GLU A 210 -16.56 12.94 20.43
N VAL A 211 -15.78 12.07 19.76
CA VAL A 211 -16.28 10.75 19.30
C VAL A 211 -16.86 9.96 20.46
N TYR A 212 -16.12 9.86 21.57
CA TYR A 212 -16.62 9.19 22.78
C TYR A 212 -17.92 9.81 23.26
N SER A 213 -18.01 11.13 23.33
CA SER A 213 -19.21 11.86 23.80
C SER A 213 -20.42 11.62 22.89
N VAL A 214 -20.22 11.66 21.57
CA VAL A 214 -21.27 11.34 20.58
C VAL A 214 -21.74 9.88 20.73
N LEU A 215 -20.81 8.94 20.86
CA LEU A 215 -21.16 7.52 21.07
C LEU A 215 -21.96 7.30 22.36
N LYS A 216 -21.61 8.00 23.45
CA LYS A 216 -22.37 7.96 24.72
C LYS A 216 -23.78 8.49 24.53
N ALA A 217 -23.96 9.62 23.86
CA ALA A 217 -25.28 10.19 23.59
C ALA A 217 -26.13 9.23 22.74
N LEU A 218 -25.56 8.66 21.68
CA LEU A 218 -26.23 7.64 20.86
C LEU A 218 -26.60 6.40 21.68
N LYS A 219 -25.74 5.96 22.60
CA LYS A 219 -26.00 4.80 23.46
C LYS A 219 -27.12 5.09 24.48
N THR A 220 -27.19 6.31 24.95
CA THR A 220 -28.27 6.75 25.90
C THR A 220 -29.61 6.75 25.19
N GLU A 221 -29.69 7.27 23.98
CA GLU A 221 -30.94 7.31 23.18
C GLU A 221 -31.33 5.92 22.66
N TYR A 222 -30.37 5.10 22.29
CA TYR A 222 -30.58 3.76 21.73
C TYR A 222 -29.90 2.68 22.61
N PRO A 223 -30.39 2.40 23.82
CA PRO A 223 -29.67 1.57 24.79
C PRO A 223 -29.45 0.11 24.35
N ASP A 224 -30.29 -0.40 23.46
CA ASP A 224 -30.21 -1.78 22.95
C ASP A 224 -29.28 -1.95 21.77
N LYS A 225 -28.73 -0.83 21.22
CA LYS A 225 -27.87 -0.85 20.03
C LYS A 225 -26.41 -0.61 20.40
N TYR A 226 -25.53 -1.04 19.52
CA TYR A 226 -24.14 -0.59 19.51
C TYR A 226 -24.02 0.62 18.58
N PRO A 227 -23.71 1.83 19.10
CA PRO A 227 -23.60 3.03 18.26
C PRO A 227 -22.63 2.89 17.10
N TRP A 228 -21.55 2.15 17.28
CA TRP A 228 -20.49 1.92 16.32
C TRP A 228 -20.34 0.42 16.02
N THR A 229 -20.35 0.07 14.75
CA THR A 229 -19.91 -1.23 14.20
C THR A 229 -18.74 -0.99 13.24
N ASP A 230 -17.84 -1.96 13.07
CA ASP A 230 -16.72 -1.79 12.17
C ASP A 230 -16.45 -3.03 11.32
N ARG A 231 -15.58 -2.90 10.34
CA ARG A 231 -15.31 -3.87 9.27
C ARG A 231 -13.81 -4.07 9.03
N TRP A 232 -13.47 -4.84 7.99
CA TRP A 232 -12.11 -5.23 7.60
C TRP A 232 -11.40 -6.06 8.66
N SER A 233 -12.10 -7.10 9.15
CA SER A 233 -11.61 -7.98 10.20
C SER A 233 -11.28 -9.39 9.74
N VAL A 234 -11.83 -9.81 8.60
CA VAL A 234 -11.60 -11.13 8.02
C VAL A 234 -10.66 -11.02 6.82
N ASN A 235 -9.81 -12.02 6.64
CA ASN A 235 -8.78 -12.05 5.59
C ASN A 235 -7.77 -10.89 5.68
N THR A 236 -7.53 -10.40 6.87
CA THR A 236 -6.56 -9.34 7.15
C THR A 236 -5.64 -9.78 8.30
N PRO A 237 -4.34 -9.45 8.25
CA PRO A 237 -3.43 -9.76 9.36
C PRO A 237 -3.83 -9.09 10.68
N PHE A 238 -4.49 -7.93 10.60
CA PHE A 238 -4.89 -7.14 11.77
C PHE A 238 -6.41 -6.84 11.68
N PRO A 239 -7.26 -7.49 12.51
CA PRO A 239 -8.70 -7.23 12.53
C PRO A 239 -9.03 -5.76 12.79
N CYS A 240 -10.05 -5.22 12.12
CA CYS A 240 -10.36 -3.80 12.06
C CYS A 240 -9.15 -2.94 11.64
N GLY A 241 -8.42 -3.41 10.62
CA GLY A 241 -7.15 -2.83 10.23
C GLY A 241 -7.18 -1.34 9.92
N ALA A 242 -8.24 -0.85 9.26
CA ALA A 242 -8.42 0.58 9.02
C ALA A 242 -8.62 1.36 10.32
N LEU A 243 -9.51 0.88 11.21
CA LEU A 243 -9.76 1.52 12.52
C LEU A 243 -8.46 1.69 13.30
N PHE A 244 -7.71 0.60 13.48
CA PHE A 244 -6.45 0.67 14.21
C PHE A 244 -5.43 1.59 13.52
N GLN A 245 -5.41 1.65 12.18
CA GLN A 245 -4.48 2.51 11.45
C GLN A 245 -4.75 3.99 11.70
N TYR A 246 -5.97 4.47 11.49
CA TYR A 246 -6.24 5.91 11.67
C TYR A 246 -6.33 6.31 13.15
N LEU A 247 -6.73 5.40 14.05
CA LEU A 247 -6.65 5.64 15.48
C LEU A 247 -5.19 5.69 15.94
N GLY A 248 -4.36 4.72 15.52
CA GLY A 248 -2.93 4.68 15.83
C GLY A 248 -2.22 5.96 15.41
N GLN A 249 -2.53 6.48 14.22
CA GLN A 249 -2.05 7.78 13.76
C GLN A 249 -2.33 8.89 14.78
N SER A 250 -3.55 8.96 15.33
CA SER A 250 -3.93 9.96 16.34
C SER A 250 -3.20 9.82 17.68
N TYR A 251 -2.60 8.66 17.93
CA TYR A 251 -1.73 8.39 19.08
C TYR A 251 -0.23 8.44 18.72
N GLY A 252 0.12 8.71 17.46
CA GLY A 252 1.50 8.73 16.99
C GLY A 252 2.15 7.35 16.94
N VAL A 253 1.38 6.30 16.63
CA VAL A 253 1.89 4.92 16.51
C VAL A 253 1.41 4.26 15.22
N LYS A 254 2.20 3.32 14.71
CA LYS A 254 1.81 2.43 13.64
C LYS A 254 0.93 1.30 14.19
N ALA A 255 -0.29 1.18 13.70
CA ALA A 255 -1.23 0.15 14.10
C ALA A 255 -2.12 -0.29 12.93
N GLY A 256 -2.88 -1.34 13.09
CA GLY A 256 -3.77 -1.86 12.05
C GLY A 256 -3.01 -2.30 10.80
N TRP A 257 -3.44 -1.85 9.64
CA TRP A 257 -2.75 -2.17 8.37
C TRP A 257 -1.35 -1.58 8.26
N ALA A 258 -1.08 -0.48 8.99
CA ALA A 258 0.26 0.12 9.05
C ALA A 258 1.12 -0.48 10.19
N TYR A 259 0.64 -1.51 10.90
CA TYR A 259 1.37 -2.11 12.00
C TYR A 259 2.66 -2.77 11.54
N ASP A 260 3.75 -2.34 12.16
CA ASP A 260 5.04 -2.98 12.12
C ASP A 260 5.51 -3.25 13.56
N ASN A 261 6.16 -4.39 13.79
CA ASN A 261 6.74 -4.71 15.09
C ASN A 261 7.79 -3.67 15.51
N ILE A 262 8.44 -3.05 14.55
CA ILE A 262 9.53 -2.10 14.75
C ILE A 262 9.09 -0.71 14.28
N SER A 263 9.37 0.30 15.09
CA SER A 263 9.17 1.72 14.76
C SER A 263 10.30 2.57 15.33
N PHE A 264 10.60 3.69 14.67
CA PHE A 264 11.67 4.57 15.11
C PHE A 264 11.17 5.57 16.17
N ASP A 265 11.79 5.55 17.34
CA ASP A 265 11.58 6.55 18.38
C ASP A 265 12.50 7.77 18.08
N THR A 266 11.88 8.85 17.59
CA THR A 266 12.61 10.08 17.24
C THR A 266 13.23 10.79 18.43
N LYS A 267 12.73 10.58 19.65
CA LYS A 267 13.31 11.16 20.88
C LYS A 267 14.51 10.36 21.34
N ALA A 268 14.39 9.03 21.33
CA ALA A 268 15.46 8.12 21.73
C ALA A 268 16.47 7.86 20.59
N GLN A 269 16.19 8.31 19.35
CA GLN A 269 16.99 8.09 18.14
C GLN A 269 17.36 6.62 17.93
N LYS A 270 16.39 5.73 18.11
CA LYS A 270 16.56 4.28 17.98
C LYS A 270 15.25 3.58 17.60
N PHE A 271 15.37 2.39 17.04
CA PHE A 271 14.24 1.51 16.82
C PHE A 271 13.79 0.87 18.14
N VAL A 272 12.49 0.76 18.29
CA VAL A 272 11.81 0.18 19.46
C VAL A 272 10.73 -0.80 18.98
N PHE A 273 10.25 -1.66 19.89
CA PHE A 273 9.13 -2.54 19.57
C PHE A 273 7.81 -1.79 19.74
N THR A 274 7.07 -1.63 18.65
CA THR A 274 5.88 -0.78 18.55
C THR A 274 4.83 -1.09 19.60
N ALA A 275 4.44 -2.36 19.74
CA ALA A 275 3.35 -2.77 20.61
C ALA A 275 3.69 -2.79 22.12
N THR A 276 4.86 -2.30 22.51
CA THR A 276 5.24 -2.11 23.93
C THR A 276 5.30 -0.65 24.35
N GLN A 277 5.07 0.29 23.41
CA GLN A 277 5.17 1.72 23.69
C GLN A 277 3.98 2.25 24.47
N ASP A 278 4.19 3.29 25.29
CA ASP A 278 3.14 3.89 26.12
C ASP A 278 1.98 4.46 25.31
N ASN A 279 2.25 5.05 24.16
CA ASN A 279 1.24 5.58 23.26
C ASN A 279 0.41 4.45 22.60
N TYR A 280 1.02 3.30 22.29
CA TYR A 280 0.30 2.12 21.86
C TYR A 280 -0.61 1.57 22.96
N ARG A 281 -0.10 1.52 24.19
CA ARG A 281 -0.90 1.16 25.39
C ARG A 281 -2.09 2.09 25.58
N ALA A 282 -1.88 3.41 25.50
CA ALA A 282 -2.95 4.41 25.66
C ALA A 282 -4.04 4.25 24.59
N MET A 283 -3.68 3.95 23.33
CA MET A 283 -4.62 3.62 22.26
C MET A 283 -5.47 2.39 22.61
N ILE A 284 -4.86 1.34 23.13
CA ILE A 284 -5.54 0.12 23.57
C ILE A 284 -6.51 0.40 24.73
N GLU A 285 -6.08 1.18 25.71
CA GLU A 285 -6.92 1.58 26.87
C GLU A 285 -8.16 2.35 26.41
N PHE A 286 -8.01 3.25 25.43
CA PHE A 286 -9.14 3.96 24.83
C PHE A 286 -10.13 2.99 24.15
N LEU A 287 -9.67 2.11 23.26
CA LEU A 287 -10.56 1.15 22.59
C LEU A 287 -11.23 0.19 23.58
N ARG A 288 -10.48 -0.28 24.58
CA ARG A 288 -11.04 -1.10 25.66
C ARG A 288 -12.20 -0.40 26.36
N LYS A 289 -12.05 0.90 26.69
CA LYS A 289 -13.12 1.71 27.30
C LYS A 289 -14.34 1.75 26.39
N ILE A 290 -14.16 2.03 25.10
CA ILE A 290 -15.23 2.08 24.11
C ILE A 290 -15.99 0.74 24.02
N VAL A 291 -15.27 -0.39 24.00
CA VAL A 291 -15.88 -1.73 23.95
C VAL A 291 -16.56 -2.09 25.27
N ALA A 292 -15.92 -1.82 26.42
CA ALA A 292 -16.48 -2.13 27.75
C ALA A 292 -17.79 -1.39 28.02
N GLU A 293 -17.94 -0.17 27.54
CA GLU A 293 -19.16 0.64 27.64
C GLU A 293 -20.19 0.33 26.55
N LYS A 294 -19.96 -0.72 25.74
CA LYS A 294 -20.85 -1.17 24.64
C LYS A 294 -21.10 -0.07 23.59
N LEU A 295 -20.09 0.77 23.34
CA LEU A 295 -20.13 1.82 22.33
C LEU A 295 -19.66 1.32 20.97
N LEU A 296 -18.74 0.36 20.93
CA LEU A 296 -18.31 -0.37 19.75
C LEU A 296 -18.76 -1.84 19.86
N ASP A 297 -19.40 -2.33 18.82
CA ASP A 297 -19.83 -3.72 18.72
C ASP A 297 -18.60 -4.66 18.72
N PRO A 298 -18.46 -5.57 19.70
CA PRO A 298 -17.33 -6.49 19.76
C PRO A 298 -17.26 -7.48 18.58
N GLU A 299 -18.38 -7.74 17.89
CA GLU A 299 -18.38 -8.54 16.67
C GLU A 299 -17.59 -7.87 15.54
N SER A 300 -17.34 -6.57 15.62
CA SER A 300 -16.52 -5.81 14.68
C SER A 300 -15.15 -6.45 14.44
N PHE A 301 -14.59 -7.13 15.43
CA PHE A 301 -13.27 -7.78 15.33
C PHE A 301 -13.29 -9.18 14.69
N THR A 302 -14.47 -9.70 14.30
CA THR A 302 -14.61 -11.06 13.76
C THR A 302 -15.65 -11.18 12.64
N GLN A 303 -16.49 -10.17 12.43
CA GLN A 303 -17.55 -10.19 11.43
C GLN A 303 -17.02 -9.96 10.00
N GLN A 304 -17.79 -10.40 9.02
CA GLN A 304 -17.57 -10.09 7.61
C GLN A 304 -17.96 -8.63 7.32
N ASP A 305 -17.38 -8.06 6.26
CA ASP A 305 -17.59 -6.66 5.88
C ASP A 305 -19.05 -6.33 5.53
N ASP A 306 -19.74 -7.26 4.87
CA ASP A 306 -21.14 -7.13 4.55
C ASP A 306 -22.04 -7.17 5.80
N GLN A 307 -21.69 -7.95 6.83
CA GLN A 307 -22.42 -7.97 8.11
C GLN A 307 -22.35 -6.63 8.81
N ALA A 308 -21.17 -5.98 8.82
CA ALA A 308 -21.03 -4.63 9.36
C ALA A 308 -21.89 -3.62 8.58
N THR A 309 -21.83 -3.68 7.26
CA THR A 309 -22.67 -2.84 6.39
C THR A 309 -24.16 -3.05 6.66
N GLN A 310 -24.62 -4.31 6.77
CA GLN A 310 -26.02 -4.62 7.07
C GLN A 310 -26.48 -4.09 8.44
N LYS A 311 -25.60 -4.08 9.47
CA LYS A 311 -25.91 -3.47 10.76
C LYS A 311 -26.16 -1.96 10.65
N LEU A 312 -25.35 -1.25 9.82
CA LEU A 312 -25.56 0.16 9.53
C LEU A 312 -26.89 0.40 8.80
N LEU A 313 -27.17 -0.39 7.75
CA LEU A 313 -28.38 -0.25 6.93
C LEU A 313 -29.65 -0.60 7.69
N ALA A 314 -29.58 -1.56 8.61
CA ALA A 314 -30.67 -1.95 9.51
C ALA A 314 -30.81 -1.06 10.74
N GLU A 315 -30.10 0.06 10.79
CA GLU A 315 -30.09 1.02 11.90
C GLU A 315 -29.73 0.39 13.27
N LYS A 316 -28.95 -0.70 13.26
CA LYS A 316 -28.38 -1.31 14.47
C LYS A 316 -27.13 -0.58 14.96
N SER A 317 -26.54 0.23 14.09
CA SER A 317 -25.42 1.14 14.40
C SER A 317 -25.51 2.40 13.54
N TYR A 318 -24.77 3.43 13.91
CA TYR A 318 -24.82 4.76 13.30
C TYR A 318 -23.44 5.30 12.93
N VAL A 319 -22.40 4.58 13.31
CA VAL A 319 -20.99 4.92 13.03
C VAL A 319 -20.29 3.70 12.44
N ILE A 320 -19.47 3.93 11.42
CA ILE A 320 -18.68 2.88 10.74
C ILE A 320 -17.45 3.51 10.08
N SER A 321 -16.35 2.75 10.00
CA SER A 321 -15.19 3.16 9.19
C SER A 321 -15.53 3.20 7.70
N ALA A 322 -14.99 4.19 7.01
CA ALA A 322 -15.13 4.36 5.57
C ALA A 322 -13.84 4.85 4.92
N ASN A 323 -13.78 4.67 3.62
CA ASN A 323 -13.04 5.51 2.69
C ASN A 323 -14.06 6.22 1.78
N PRO A 324 -13.67 7.22 0.99
CA PRO A 324 -14.62 7.96 0.14
C PRO A 324 -15.40 7.08 -0.83
N GLN A 325 -14.77 6.04 -1.37
CA GLN A 325 -15.43 5.09 -2.26
C GLN A 325 -16.54 4.31 -1.54
N GLU A 326 -16.24 3.71 -0.39
CA GLU A 326 -17.22 2.96 0.41
C GLU A 326 -18.37 3.86 0.87
N LEU A 327 -18.05 5.10 1.28
CA LEU A 327 -19.04 6.09 1.68
C LEU A 327 -20.08 6.31 0.59
N VAL A 328 -19.64 6.56 -0.65
CA VAL A 328 -20.52 6.95 -1.77
C VAL A 328 -21.18 5.72 -2.39
N GLN A 329 -20.38 4.70 -2.78
CA GLN A 329 -20.87 3.58 -3.58
C GLN A 329 -21.59 2.51 -2.77
N ASN A 330 -21.32 2.40 -1.48
CA ASN A 330 -21.89 1.38 -0.64
C ASN A 330 -22.84 1.98 0.41
N TYR A 331 -22.34 2.80 1.33
CA TYR A 331 -23.17 3.21 2.48
C TYR A 331 -24.26 4.18 2.05
N ARG A 332 -23.93 5.29 1.40
CA ARG A 332 -24.91 6.30 0.98
C ARG A 332 -25.91 5.70 0.00
N TYR A 333 -25.43 5.05 -1.04
CA TYR A 333 -26.27 4.44 -2.07
C TYR A 333 -27.30 3.44 -1.50
N ASN A 334 -26.90 2.59 -0.56
CA ASN A 334 -27.81 1.63 0.02
C ASN A 334 -28.72 2.26 1.10
N LEU A 335 -28.22 3.22 1.88
CA LEU A 335 -29.02 3.93 2.88
C LEU A 335 -30.17 4.71 2.21
N GLU A 336 -29.93 5.44 1.13
CA GLU A 336 -30.95 6.21 0.39
C GLU A 336 -32.10 5.31 -0.08
N LYS A 337 -31.80 4.04 -0.42
CA LYS A 337 -32.83 3.06 -0.86
C LYS A 337 -33.62 2.46 0.29
N GLN A 338 -33.01 2.28 1.46
CA GLN A 338 -33.58 1.52 2.57
C GLN A 338 -34.15 2.39 3.68
N VAL A 339 -33.58 3.57 3.90
CA VAL A 339 -33.92 4.47 5.02
C VAL A 339 -34.21 5.87 4.49
N LYS A 340 -35.49 6.21 4.44
CA LYS A 340 -35.92 7.53 3.92
C LYS A 340 -35.28 8.68 4.69
N GLY A 341 -34.57 9.54 3.97
CA GLY A 341 -33.95 10.74 4.53
C GLY A 341 -32.64 10.47 5.30
N ALA A 342 -32.10 9.27 5.22
CA ALA A 342 -30.80 8.94 5.79
C ALA A 342 -29.69 9.80 5.18
N LYS A 343 -28.77 10.26 6.02
CA LYS A 343 -27.56 10.97 5.60
C LYS A 343 -26.36 10.37 6.33
N ILE A 344 -25.25 10.27 5.64
CA ILE A 344 -23.99 9.78 6.21
C ILE A 344 -22.83 10.63 5.69
N GLU A 345 -21.94 11.05 6.58
CA GLU A 345 -20.75 11.84 6.25
C GLU A 345 -19.52 11.24 6.92
N MET A 346 -18.39 11.30 6.21
CA MET A 346 -17.07 10.93 6.73
C MET A 346 -16.40 12.16 7.34
N VAL A 347 -15.88 12.03 8.55
CA VAL A 347 -15.13 13.10 9.23
C VAL A 347 -13.63 12.98 8.91
N PRO A 348 -12.85 14.08 8.96
CA PRO A 348 -11.40 13.99 9.07
C PRO A 348 -11.02 13.06 10.23
N VAL A 349 -9.88 12.39 10.15
CA VAL A 349 -9.43 11.52 11.26
C VAL A 349 -9.48 12.31 12.57
N PRO A 350 -10.21 11.86 13.61
CA PRO A 350 -10.35 12.62 14.84
C PRO A 350 -9.00 12.90 15.49
N LEU A 351 -8.80 14.09 16.02
CA LEU A 351 -7.58 14.45 16.71
C LEU A 351 -7.43 13.66 18.02
N GLY A 352 -6.22 13.23 18.30
CA GLY A 352 -5.84 12.53 19.53
C GLY A 352 -4.59 13.15 20.13
N PRO A 353 -3.91 12.43 21.06
CA PRO A 353 -2.75 12.94 21.78
C PRO A 353 -1.57 13.37 20.89
N ALA A 354 -1.44 12.82 19.69
CA ALA A 354 -0.39 13.20 18.75
C ALA A 354 -0.67 14.52 18.00
N GLY A 355 -1.88 15.10 18.17
CA GLY A 355 -2.27 16.33 17.49
C GLY A 355 -2.70 16.14 16.02
N PRO A 356 -2.61 17.20 15.20
CA PRO A 356 -3.09 17.21 13.81
C PRO A 356 -2.06 16.58 12.86
N VAL A 357 -1.85 15.27 12.97
CA VAL A 357 -0.86 14.53 12.18
C VAL A 357 -1.47 13.55 11.19
N VAL A 358 -0.68 13.15 10.18
CA VAL A 358 -0.91 12.02 9.27
C VAL A 358 0.29 11.08 9.33
N LEU A 359 0.08 9.80 8.98
CA LEU A 359 1.20 8.85 8.90
C LEU A 359 2.22 9.29 7.86
N GLY A 360 3.50 9.21 8.22
CA GLY A 360 4.61 9.41 7.31
C GLY A 360 4.79 8.23 6.34
N GLY A 361 5.47 8.48 5.21
CA GLY A 361 5.80 7.45 4.23
C GLY A 361 4.64 7.00 3.34
N VAL A 362 3.49 7.68 3.39
CA VAL A 362 2.30 7.35 2.58
C VAL A 362 2.36 7.92 1.16
N ARG A 363 3.45 8.59 0.78
CA ARG A 363 3.65 9.12 -0.57
C ARG A 363 4.19 8.11 -1.58
N LEU A 364 4.56 6.91 -1.11
CA LEU A 364 4.83 5.77 -1.98
C LEU A 364 3.61 4.84 -1.96
N GLU A 365 3.10 4.57 -3.15
CA GLU A 365 2.02 3.60 -3.35
C GLU A 365 2.61 2.24 -3.79
N ASN A 366 1.77 1.25 -4.07
CA ASN A 366 2.23 0.04 -4.74
C ASN A 366 2.96 0.37 -6.05
N GLY A 367 3.80 -0.54 -6.52
CA GLY A 367 4.63 -0.26 -7.68
C GLY A 367 4.86 -1.47 -8.58
N ILE A 368 5.92 -1.35 -9.38
CA ILE A 368 6.29 -2.30 -10.42
C ILE A 368 7.65 -2.90 -10.09
N MET A 369 7.71 -4.22 -9.95
CA MET A 369 8.97 -4.95 -10.07
C MET A 369 9.25 -5.23 -11.54
N VAL A 370 10.53 -5.28 -11.89
CA VAL A 370 11.00 -5.66 -13.23
C VAL A 370 11.72 -7.00 -13.14
N SER A 371 11.23 -8.00 -13.86
CA SER A 371 11.87 -9.32 -13.91
C SER A 371 13.29 -9.22 -14.46
N SER A 372 14.24 -9.98 -13.87
CA SER A 372 15.63 -10.04 -14.39
C SER A 372 15.71 -10.50 -15.84
N LYS A 373 14.71 -11.24 -16.35
CA LYS A 373 14.59 -11.60 -17.77
C LYS A 373 14.50 -10.40 -18.70
N ALA A 374 13.93 -9.29 -18.22
CA ALA A 374 13.78 -8.06 -19.02
C ALA A 374 15.12 -7.50 -19.48
N LEU A 375 16.17 -7.62 -18.65
CA LEU A 375 17.51 -7.19 -19.00
C LEU A 375 18.13 -7.98 -20.19
N LYS A 376 17.61 -9.17 -20.50
CA LYS A 376 18.04 -9.96 -21.66
C LYS A 376 17.43 -9.46 -22.97
N SER A 377 16.39 -8.61 -22.91
CA SER A 377 15.75 -8.04 -24.08
C SER A 377 16.64 -6.97 -24.74
N ASP A 378 16.75 -6.98 -26.06
CA ASP A 378 17.41 -5.93 -26.83
C ASP A 378 16.66 -4.59 -26.76
N SER A 379 15.41 -4.60 -26.28
CA SER A 379 14.54 -3.43 -26.13
C SER A 379 14.41 -2.96 -24.67
N PHE A 380 15.35 -3.33 -23.81
CA PHE A 380 15.28 -3.02 -22.37
C PHE A 380 15.19 -1.51 -22.11
N VAL A 381 16.01 -0.70 -22.81
CA VAL A 381 15.99 0.76 -22.65
C VAL A 381 14.64 1.33 -23.08
N ALA A 382 14.10 0.89 -24.22
CA ALA A 382 12.76 1.30 -24.66
C ALA A 382 11.67 0.91 -23.67
N MET A 383 11.80 -0.24 -23.00
CA MET A 383 10.87 -0.68 -21.97
C MET A 383 10.91 0.24 -20.74
N MET A 384 12.10 0.61 -20.26
CA MET A 384 12.24 1.52 -19.12
C MET A 384 11.71 2.93 -19.45
N GLN A 385 11.99 3.45 -20.66
CA GLN A 385 11.42 4.72 -21.13
C GLN A 385 9.89 4.67 -21.26
N PHE A 386 9.34 3.54 -21.73
CA PHE A 386 7.89 3.33 -21.78
C PHE A 386 7.25 3.31 -20.39
N VAL A 387 7.86 2.59 -19.44
CA VAL A 387 7.42 2.57 -18.02
C VAL A 387 7.46 3.97 -17.45
N ASP A 388 8.56 4.70 -17.67
CA ASP A 388 8.69 6.10 -17.23
C ASP A 388 7.58 6.99 -17.78
N TRP A 389 7.27 6.87 -19.07
CA TRP A 389 6.22 7.65 -19.68
C TRP A 389 4.83 7.29 -19.13
N LEU A 390 4.48 6.00 -19.11
CA LEU A 390 3.11 5.59 -18.78
C LEU A 390 2.77 5.82 -17.29
N TRP A 391 3.69 5.52 -16.38
CA TRP A 391 3.44 5.59 -14.94
C TRP A 391 3.93 6.87 -14.28
N TYR A 392 4.83 7.62 -14.90
CA TYR A 392 5.47 8.77 -14.24
C TYR A 392 5.37 10.08 -15.02
N SER A 393 5.07 10.10 -16.33
CA SER A 393 4.78 11.36 -17.01
C SER A 393 3.36 11.85 -16.66
N ASP A 394 3.15 13.18 -16.68
CA ASP A 394 1.83 13.74 -16.44
C ASP A 394 0.81 13.32 -17.52
N GLU A 395 1.25 13.25 -18.79
CA GLU A 395 0.40 12.79 -19.90
C GLU A 395 0.05 11.29 -19.80
N GLY A 396 1.01 10.43 -19.42
CA GLY A 396 0.75 9.00 -19.20
C GLY A 396 -0.21 8.78 -18.04
N GLN A 397 -0.02 9.49 -16.93
CA GLN A 397 -0.90 9.42 -15.77
C GLN A 397 -2.29 10.00 -16.07
N LYS A 398 -2.39 11.09 -16.84
CA LYS A 398 -3.67 11.64 -17.31
C LYS A 398 -4.41 10.62 -18.18
N LEU A 399 -3.72 10.00 -19.14
CA LEU A 399 -4.28 8.90 -19.93
C LEU A 399 -4.81 7.79 -19.03
N CYS A 400 -4.01 7.33 -18.06
CA CYS A 400 -4.41 6.24 -17.17
C CYS A 400 -5.63 6.59 -16.31
N LYS A 401 -5.77 7.85 -15.87
CA LYS A 401 -6.84 8.29 -14.94
C LYS A 401 -8.11 8.75 -15.65
N TRP A 402 -7.98 9.47 -16.76
CA TRP A 402 -9.10 10.11 -17.45
C TRP A 402 -9.41 9.54 -18.84
N GLY A 403 -8.40 8.94 -19.48
CA GLY A 403 -8.54 8.36 -20.80
C GLY A 403 -8.26 9.33 -21.92
N VAL A 404 -9.20 9.49 -22.83
CA VAL A 404 -9.05 10.23 -24.07
C VAL A 404 -9.97 11.44 -24.10
N GLN A 405 -9.39 12.63 -24.20
CA GLN A 405 -10.14 13.88 -24.30
C GLN A 405 -11.09 13.88 -25.51
N GLY A 406 -12.32 14.32 -25.33
CA GLY A 406 -13.39 14.28 -26.33
C GLY A 406 -14.00 12.89 -26.57
N VAL A 407 -13.56 11.83 -25.82
CA VAL A 407 -14.12 10.49 -25.89
C VAL A 407 -14.58 9.99 -24.52
N THR A 408 -13.77 10.18 -23.48
CA THR A 408 -14.08 9.77 -22.12
C THR A 408 -14.19 10.95 -21.17
N TYR A 409 -13.53 12.06 -21.47
CA TYR A 409 -13.59 13.28 -20.67
C TYR A 409 -13.39 14.54 -21.51
N THR A 410 -13.81 15.68 -20.95
CA THR A 410 -13.46 17.04 -21.39
C THR A 410 -12.58 17.71 -20.33
N GLU A 411 -11.73 18.64 -20.77
CA GLU A 411 -10.89 19.49 -19.92
C GLU A 411 -11.10 20.94 -20.27
N SER A 412 -11.37 21.77 -19.26
CA SER A 412 -11.50 23.22 -19.42
C SER A 412 -10.96 23.92 -18.18
N GLY A 413 -9.96 24.77 -18.35
CA GLY A 413 -9.36 25.55 -17.26
C GLY A 413 -8.83 24.69 -16.11
N GLY A 414 -8.22 23.53 -16.40
CA GLY A 414 -7.71 22.59 -15.39
C GLY A 414 -8.78 21.74 -14.70
N THR A 415 -10.06 21.89 -15.10
CA THR A 415 -11.16 21.08 -14.58
C THR A 415 -11.48 19.94 -15.56
N TYR A 416 -11.54 18.73 -15.04
CA TYR A 416 -11.87 17.52 -15.79
C TYR A 416 -13.31 17.11 -15.54
N LYS A 417 -14.02 16.71 -16.59
CA LYS A 417 -15.39 16.16 -16.51
C LYS A 417 -15.50 14.94 -17.41
N LEU A 418 -16.12 13.88 -16.93
CA LEU A 418 -16.49 12.74 -17.77
C LEU A 418 -17.46 13.17 -18.87
N GLU A 419 -17.34 12.56 -20.03
CA GLU A 419 -18.32 12.74 -21.10
C GLU A 419 -19.71 12.24 -20.65
N PRO A 420 -20.80 12.84 -21.15
CA PRO A 420 -22.15 12.42 -20.82
C PRO A 420 -22.35 10.91 -21.03
N GLY A 421 -22.99 10.26 -20.06
CA GLY A 421 -23.25 8.81 -20.09
C GLY A 421 -22.05 7.95 -19.70
N ILE A 422 -20.99 8.53 -19.13
CA ILE A 422 -19.86 7.79 -18.54
C ILE A 422 -19.83 8.07 -17.04
N SER A 423 -19.83 7.00 -16.26
CA SER A 423 -19.60 7.01 -14.81
C SER A 423 -18.16 6.65 -14.46
N LEU A 424 -17.71 7.07 -13.30
CA LEU A 424 -16.50 6.57 -12.66
C LEU A 424 -16.87 6.09 -11.26
N MET A 425 -16.60 4.79 -10.98
CA MET A 425 -16.83 4.23 -9.66
C MET A 425 -18.27 4.40 -9.16
N GLY A 426 -19.25 4.35 -10.07
CA GLY A 426 -20.66 4.49 -9.73
C GLY A 426 -21.11 5.91 -9.38
N SER A 427 -20.33 6.94 -9.74
CA SER A 427 -20.71 8.35 -9.51
C SER A 427 -22.03 8.78 -10.19
N ASP A 428 -22.40 8.06 -11.24
CA ASP A 428 -23.70 8.15 -11.91
C ASP A 428 -24.21 6.72 -12.16
N PRO A 429 -25.13 6.21 -11.33
CA PRO A 429 -25.64 4.85 -11.45
C PRO A 429 -26.48 4.62 -12.71
N ASP A 430 -27.00 5.67 -13.33
CA ASP A 430 -27.81 5.61 -14.54
C ASP A 430 -26.98 5.73 -15.83
N ALA A 431 -25.68 5.99 -15.72
CA ALA A 431 -24.80 6.07 -16.86
C ALA A 431 -24.66 4.70 -17.55
N PRO A 432 -24.83 4.63 -18.88
CA PRO A 432 -24.76 3.39 -19.64
C PRO A 432 -23.34 2.77 -19.72
N LYS A 433 -22.30 3.53 -19.36
CA LYS A 433 -20.90 3.12 -19.42
C LYS A 433 -20.15 3.53 -18.16
N ASP A 434 -19.11 2.78 -17.84
CA ASP A 434 -18.20 3.06 -16.74
C ASP A 434 -16.76 3.14 -17.26
N LEU A 435 -16.02 4.15 -16.78
CA LEU A 435 -14.64 4.44 -17.23
C LEU A 435 -13.69 3.25 -17.01
N GLN A 436 -13.85 2.52 -15.91
CA GLN A 436 -13.03 1.35 -15.59
C GLN A 436 -13.50 0.11 -16.37
N LYS A 437 -14.80 -0.22 -16.27
CA LYS A 437 -15.36 -1.48 -16.81
C LYS A 437 -15.35 -1.53 -18.33
N ASP A 438 -15.66 -0.40 -18.99
CA ASP A 438 -15.91 -0.38 -20.43
C ASP A 438 -14.74 0.18 -21.24
N PHE A 439 -13.90 1.00 -20.62
CA PHE A 439 -12.77 1.63 -21.32
C PHE A 439 -11.40 1.19 -20.78
N GLY A 440 -11.31 0.66 -19.55
CA GLY A 440 -10.08 0.18 -18.92
C GLY A 440 -9.20 1.28 -18.33
N PHE A 441 -9.69 2.53 -18.25
CA PHE A 441 -9.00 3.62 -17.57
C PHE A 441 -9.28 3.59 -16.07
N PHE A 442 -8.55 4.36 -15.30
CA PHE A 442 -8.59 4.34 -13.84
C PHE A 442 -8.40 2.95 -13.22
N ASN A 443 -7.67 2.08 -13.91
CA ASN A 443 -7.38 0.73 -13.45
C ASN A 443 -6.21 0.76 -12.44
N GLY A 444 -6.38 0.11 -11.30
CA GLY A 444 -5.43 0.12 -10.19
C GLY A 444 -4.03 -0.42 -10.47
N VAL A 445 -3.76 -1.00 -11.66
CA VAL A 445 -2.41 -1.36 -12.09
C VAL A 445 -1.72 -0.25 -12.92
N PHE A 446 -2.44 0.82 -13.28
CA PHE A 446 -1.97 1.90 -14.13
C PHE A 446 -2.11 3.30 -13.51
N THR A 447 -2.74 3.43 -12.35
CA THR A 447 -3.08 4.75 -11.75
C THR A 447 -2.27 5.06 -10.49
N TYR A 448 -1.02 4.64 -10.46
CA TYR A 448 -0.13 4.86 -9.32
C TYR A 448 0.25 6.33 -9.16
N GLY A 449 -0.06 6.90 -8.00
CA GLY A 449 0.37 8.24 -7.62
C GLY A 449 -0.04 9.36 -8.58
N GLY A 450 0.74 10.42 -8.61
CA GLY A 450 0.58 11.59 -9.48
C GLY A 450 0.74 12.91 -8.74
N SER A 451 0.72 14.02 -9.49
CA SER A 451 0.60 15.36 -8.92
C SER A 451 -0.69 15.49 -8.12
N TRP A 452 -0.70 16.34 -7.09
CA TRP A 452 -1.91 16.55 -6.29
C TRP A 452 -3.09 17.03 -7.15
N GLU A 453 -2.82 17.90 -8.12
CA GLU A 453 -3.83 18.37 -9.07
C GLU A 453 -4.49 17.20 -9.82
N LEU A 454 -3.69 16.29 -10.38
CA LEU A 454 -4.21 15.15 -11.14
C LEU A 454 -4.88 14.10 -10.25
N VAL A 455 -4.33 13.82 -9.06
CA VAL A 455 -4.94 12.88 -8.11
C VAL A 455 -6.26 13.43 -7.59
N SER A 456 -6.30 14.71 -7.20
CA SER A 456 -7.50 15.35 -6.66
C SER A 456 -8.58 15.64 -7.72
N SER A 457 -8.22 15.64 -9.00
CA SER A 457 -9.17 15.89 -10.09
C SER A 457 -10.31 14.86 -10.17
N ASN A 458 -10.09 13.65 -9.63
CA ASN A 458 -11.09 12.59 -9.55
C ASN A 458 -11.89 12.59 -8.23
N PHE A 459 -11.60 13.50 -7.31
CA PHE A 459 -12.31 13.52 -6.03
C PHE A 459 -13.73 14.04 -6.19
N GLY A 460 -14.70 13.27 -5.70
CA GLY A 460 -16.03 13.80 -5.46
C GLY A 460 -16.03 14.85 -4.32
N PRO A 461 -17.13 15.56 -4.11
CA PRO A 461 -17.21 16.64 -3.10
C PRO A 461 -16.82 16.19 -1.70
N ASP A 462 -17.23 15.00 -1.29
CA ASP A 462 -16.92 14.44 0.04
C ASP A 462 -15.44 14.10 0.17
N GLU A 463 -14.85 13.43 -0.83
CA GLU A 463 -13.43 13.12 -0.83
C GLU A 463 -12.61 14.40 -0.83
N LYS A 464 -13.02 15.41 -1.62
CA LYS A 464 -12.33 16.69 -1.64
C LYS A 464 -12.35 17.35 -0.26
N LYS A 465 -13.53 17.44 0.38
CA LYS A 465 -13.69 17.99 1.74
C LYS A 465 -12.78 17.28 2.75
N PHE A 466 -12.77 15.95 2.69
CA PHE A 466 -11.93 15.11 3.57
C PHE A 466 -10.44 15.33 3.32
N GLN A 467 -9.99 15.27 2.06
CA GLN A 467 -8.59 15.44 1.70
C GLN A 467 -8.08 16.85 1.95
N ASP A 468 -8.88 17.89 1.69
CA ASP A 468 -8.54 19.28 1.99
C ASP A 468 -8.28 19.44 3.50
N ALA A 469 -9.11 18.85 4.35
CA ALA A 469 -8.93 18.90 5.80
C ALA A 469 -7.69 18.09 6.26
N MET A 470 -7.46 16.91 5.66
CA MET A 470 -6.31 16.07 6.01
C MET A 470 -4.98 16.65 5.51
N SER A 471 -4.98 17.36 4.39
CA SER A 471 -3.78 17.99 3.82
C SER A 471 -3.20 19.15 4.65
N GLN A 472 -3.95 19.63 5.65
CA GLN A 472 -3.49 20.67 6.59
C GLN A 472 -2.72 20.07 7.78
N ARG A 473 -2.59 18.75 7.84
CA ARG A 473 -1.93 18.06 8.95
C ARG A 473 -0.44 17.89 8.70
N GLU A 474 0.32 17.84 9.78
CA GLU A 474 1.74 17.53 9.74
C GLU A 474 1.97 16.04 9.47
N GLU A 475 2.93 15.73 8.61
CA GLU A 475 3.32 14.34 8.35
C GLU A 475 4.22 13.83 9.48
N LEU A 476 3.87 12.70 10.09
CA LEU A 476 4.73 12.02 11.06
C LEU A 476 6.05 11.62 10.37
N PRO A 477 7.18 11.67 11.08
CA PRO A 477 8.46 11.27 10.52
C PRO A 477 8.43 9.84 9.95
N ILE A 478 9.10 9.68 8.81
CA ILE A 478 9.36 8.36 8.22
C ILE A 478 10.46 7.70 9.04
N ASP A 479 10.36 6.39 9.24
CA ASP A 479 11.43 5.63 9.85
C ASP A 479 12.70 5.75 8.98
N PRO A 480 13.87 6.02 9.57
CA PRO A 480 15.10 6.12 8.80
C PRO A 480 15.47 4.77 8.18
N ALA A 481 16.19 4.82 7.05
CA ALA A 481 16.68 3.62 6.39
C ALA A 481 17.54 2.78 7.34
N HIS A 482 17.26 1.48 7.40
CA HIS A 482 17.95 0.51 8.25
C HIS A 482 18.01 -0.87 7.56
N PRO A 483 18.62 -0.95 6.37
CA PRO A 483 18.61 -2.16 5.57
C PRO A 483 19.34 -3.31 6.27
N LEU A 484 18.62 -4.41 6.51
CA LEU A 484 19.15 -5.63 7.07
C LEU A 484 20.01 -6.38 6.03
N GLN A 485 21.17 -6.90 6.43
CA GLN A 485 21.95 -7.82 5.62
C GLN A 485 21.21 -9.17 5.49
N SER A 486 21.54 -9.98 4.47
CA SER A 486 20.80 -11.23 4.19
C SER A 486 20.66 -12.16 5.41
N VAL A 487 21.71 -12.33 6.19
CA VAL A 487 21.68 -13.16 7.42
C VAL A 487 20.82 -12.52 8.52
N GLU A 488 20.90 -11.19 8.65
CA GLU A 488 20.06 -10.42 9.59
C GLU A 488 18.58 -10.49 9.17
N GLN A 489 18.30 -10.41 7.86
CA GLN A 489 16.95 -10.52 7.31
C GLN A 489 16.33 -11.90 7.58
N GLU A 490 17.11 -12.98 7.41
CA GLU A 490 16.64 -14.34 7.75
C GLU A 490 16.31 -14.45 9.26
N GLN A 491 17.17 -13.94 10.11
CA GLN A 491 16.95 -13.93 11.56
C GLN A 491 15.73 -13.07 11.94
N ALA A 492 15.62 -11.87 11.38
CA ALA A 492 14.49 -10.97 11.62
C ALA A 492 13.17 -11.62 11.20
N THR A 493 13.10 -12.25 10.02
CA THR A 493 11.91 -12.94 9.53
C THR A 493 11.44 -14.06 10.46
N LEU A 494 12.39 -14.84 11.03
CA LEU A 494 12.06 -15.90 11.98
C LEU A 494 11.51 -15.37 13.31
N LEU A 495 11.90 -14.16 13.72
CA LEU A 495 11.46 -13.50 14.95
C LEU A 495 10.18 -12.70 14.74
N ASP A 496 10.04 -12.03 13.59
CA ASP A 496 8.98 -11.07 13.32
C ASP A 496 7.59 -11.71 13.37
N THR A 497 7.35 -12.80 12.66
CA THR A 497 6.04 -13.43 12.58
C THR A 497 5.50 -13.86 13.95
N PRO A 498 6.21 -14.65 14.78
CA PRO A 498 5.68 -15.05 16.09
C PRO A 498 5.52 -13.88 17.07
N LEU A 499 6.31 -12.82 16.95
CA LEU A 499 6.15 -11.59 17.74
C LEU A 499 4.93 -10.80 17.28
N LYS A 500 4.73 -10.64 15.98
CA LYS A 500 3.59 -9.96 15.38
C LYS A 500 2.27 -10.65 15.74
N ASP A 501 2.21 -11.96 15.59
CA ASP A 501 1.03 -12.75 15.96
C ASP A 501 0.69 -12.59 17.45
N HIS A 502 1.72 -12.66 18.31
CA HIS A 502 1.54 -12.50 19.75
C HIS A 502 1.05 -11.08 20.10
N ALA A 503 1.62 -10.04 19.47
CA ALA A 503 1.22 -8.65 19.68
C ALA A 503 -0.24 -8.42 19.26
N ILE A 504 -0.63 -8.86 18.05
CA ILE A 504 -1.99 -8.68 17.52
C ILE A 504 -3.01 -9.43 18.39
N GLN A 505 -2.75 -10.71 18.71
CA GLN A 505 -3.66 -11.50 19.54
C GLN A 505 -3.87 -10.89 20.92
N ASN A 506 -2.82 -10.39 21.56
CA ASN A 506 -2.95 -9.76 22.89
C ASN A 506 -3.56 -8.36 22.80
N THR A 507 -3.30 -7.58 21.76
CA THR A 507 -4.02 -6.34 21.47
C THR A 507 -5.53 -6.58 21.48
N LEU A 508 -6.01 -7.59 20.74
CA LEU A 508 -7.44 -7.92 20.72
C LEU A 508 -7.95 -8.43 22.07
N LYS A 509 -7.16 -9.23 22.82
CA LYS A 509 -7.54 -9.68 24.16
C LYS A 509 -7.70 -8.51 25.13
N PHE A 510 -6.80 -7.53 25.09
CA PHE A 510 -6.89 -6.33 25.91
C PHE A 510 -8.12 -5.50 25.54
N VAL A 511 -8.32 -5.20 24.27
CA VAL A 511 -9.47 -4.41 23.77
C VAL A 511 -10.79 -5.07 24.14
N LEU A 512 -10.92 -6.39 23.95
CA LEU A 512 -12.13 -7.15 24.25
C LEU A 512 -12.32 -7.45 25.74
N GLY A 513 -11.42 -7.00 26.61
CA GLY A 513 -11.49 -7.26 28.05
C GLY A 513 -11.19 -8.70 28.47
N LYS A 514 -10.74 -9.56 27.54
CA LYS A 514 -10.34 -10.95 27.81
C LYS A 514 -9.00 -11.06 28.54
N ARG A 515 -8.21 -9.97 28.52
CA ARG A 515 -6.99 -9.78 29.29
C ARG A 515 -7.06 -8.43 30.00
N PRO A 516 -6.87 -8.36 31.34
CA PRO A 516 -6.94 -7.09 32.07
C PRO A 516 -5.69 -6.24 31.81
N MET A 517 -5.83 -4.91 31.79
CA MET A 517 -4.69 -3.99 31.58
C MET A 517 -3.61 -4.09 32.67
N SER A 518 -3.94 -4.59 33.86
CA SER A 518 -2.97 -4.90 34.92
C SER A 518 -1.93 -5.97 34.53
N GLU A 519 -2.20 -6.75 33.46
CA GLU A 519 -1.28 -7.75 32.92
C GLU A 519 -0.38 -7.19 31.78
N TRP A 520 -0.36 -5.87 31.58
CA TRP A 520 0.46 -5.27 30.53
C TRP A 520 1.94 -5.63 30.68
N ASP A 521 2.49 -5.56 31.88
CA ASP A 521 3.90 -5.90 32.13
C ASP A 521 4.20 -7.39 31.91
N ALA A 522 3.23 -8.26 32.22
CA ALA A 522 3.33 -9.70 31.92
C ALA A 522 3.36 -9.91 30.39
N TYR A 523 2.51 -9.23 29.64
CA TYR A 523 2.52 -9.26 28.19
C TYR A 523 3.86 -8.80 27.59
N VAL A 524 4.42 -7.70 28.09
CA VAL A 524 5.75 -7.23 27.67
C VAL A 524 6.83 -8.27 27.98
N SER A 525 6.73 -8.93 29.15
CA SER A 525 7.66 -10.01 29.53
C SER A 525 7.54 -11.23 28.63
N GLU A 526 6.34 -11.60 28.20
CA GLU A 526 6.11 -12.67 27.22
C GLU A 526 6.75 -12.35 25.85
N LEU A 527 6.67 -11.11 25.37
CA LEU A 527 7.33 -10.67 24.15
C LEU A 527 8.86 -10.73 24.29
N LYS A 528 9.41 -10.33 25.47
CA LYS A 528 10.85 -10.46 25.75
C LYS A 528 11.30 -11.92 25.73
N ALA A 529 10.50 -12.82 26.29
CA ALA A 529 10.77 -14.27 26.24
C ALA A 529 10.72 -14.85 24.82
N LYS A 530 10.05 -14.18 23.88
CA LYS A 530 10.00 -14.50 22.44
C LYS A 530 11.14 -13.83 21.64
N ASN A 531 12.17 -13.35 22.31
CA ASN A 531 13.34 -12.68 21.73
C ASN A 531 13.05 -11.34 21.03
N LEU A 532 12.06 -10.58 21.52
CA LEU A 532 11.79 -9.22 21.08
C LEU A 532 13.07 -8.37 21.03
N GLN A 533 13.90 -8.43 22.07
CA GLN A 533 15.12 -7.63 22.13
C GLN A 533 16.08 -7.95 20.97
N ARG A 534 16.19 -9.23 20.58
CA ARG A 534 17.04 -9.61 19.44
C ARG A 534 16.56 -8.98 18.13
N LEU A 535 15.23 -8.91 17.90
CA LEU A 535 14.67 -8.24 16.73
C LEU A 535 15.00 -6.74 16.74
N VAL A 536 14.77 -6.05 17.86
CA VAL A 536 15.09 -4.63 18.04
C VAL A 536 16.58 -4.36 17.81
N ASP A 537 17.46 -5.22 18.33
CA ASP A 537 18.92 -5.07 18.18
C ASP A 537 19.36 -5.22 16.72
N LEU A 538 18.77 -6.15 15.95
CA LEU A 538 19.05 -6.31 14.53
C LEU A 538 18.77 -5.02 13.75
N HIS A 539 17.61 -4.41 13.98
CA HIS A 539 17.22 -3.17 13.30
C HIS A 539 18.08 -1.97 13.73
N ASN A 540 18.43 -1.86 15.01
CA ASN A 540 19.33 -0.82 15.49
C ASN A 540 20.74 -0.98 14.94
N GLN A 541 21.29 -2.20 14.88
CA GLN A 541 22.60 -2.46 14.27
C GLN A 541 22.62 -2.08 12.78
N ALA A 542 21.54 -2.41 12.06
CA ALA A 542 21.40 -2.02 10.65
C ALA A 542 21.33 -0.51 10.49
N TYR A 543 20.59 0.18 11.36
CA TYR A 543 20.50 1.65 11.37
C TYR A 543 21.85 2.31 11.66
N ASP A 544 22.56 1.86 12.69
CA ASP A 544 23.89 2.39 13.05
C ASP A 544 24.89 2.21 11.90
N ARG A 545 24.85 1.07 11.23
CA ARG A 545 25.66 0.78 10.04
C ARG A 545 25.31 1.75 8.90
N PHE A 546 24.03 1.86 8.55
CA PHE A 546 23.56 2.75 7.49
C PHE A 546 23.96 4.21 7.76
N LYS A 547 23.77 4.68 8.99
CA LYS A 547 24.16 6.04 9.41
C LYS A 547 25.67 6.28 9.31
N LYS A 548 26.49 5.27 9.63
CA LYS A 548 27.94 5.38 9.51
C LYS A 548 28.43 5.43 8.06
N GLU A 549 27.73 4.77 7.16
CA GLU A 549 28.07 4.66 5.73
C GLU A 549 27.55 5.85 4.91
N ASN A 550 26.46 6.50 5.34
CA ASN A 550 25.76 7.53 4.58
C ASN A 550 25.59 8.87 5.34
N GLY A 551 26.11 9.00 6.57
CA GLY A 551 25.96 10.17 7.46
C GLY A 551 27.24 11.01 7.61
#